data_5235f8785fbe5924bad7c156c766c455
#
_entry.id   5235f8785fbe5924bad7c156c766c455
#
_cell.length_a   1.000
_cell.length_b   1.000
_cell.length_c   1.000
_cell.angle_alpha   90.00
_cell.angle_beta   90.00
_cell.angle_gamma   90.00
#
_symmetry.space_group_name_H-M   'P 1'
#
loop_
_entity.id
_entity.type
_entity.pdbx_description
1 polymer ?
#
loop_
_entity_poly.entity_id
_entity_poly.type
_entity_poly.pdbx_seq_one_letter_code
_entity_poly.pdbx_strand_id
1 'polypeptide(L)'
;MREYNVYRSIIDKNIKKEFKDSDWCPSLMYYGTRQCKIDGLIAAAYLFCPEIIEIEGHIFIKEFCNFKEGEEIEFLNDLKRYYNNKKDIEMSVNSWSIGEFFLGDIELMDNENVLTEFGKALVYFWKRRVKELFPNRNIIVEMGMELFGEFGLSITLYEEENEIFR
;
A
#
# COMPACT_ATOMS: atom_id res chain seq x y z
N MET A 1 -41.50 10.84 2.43
CA MET A 1 -40.33 10.09 1.91
C MET A 1 -39.45 9.74 3.08
N ARG A 2 -39.01 8.49 3.20
CA ARG A 2 -38.02 8.16 4.26
C ARG A 2 -36.66 8.66 3.77
N GLU A 3 -36.05 9.56 4.52
CA GLU A 3 -34.67 9.99 4.26
C GLU A 3 -33.73 8.81 4.52
N TYR A 4 -32.82 8.56 3.59
CA TYR A 4 -31.75 7.59 3.76
C TYR A 4 -30.40 8.21 3.41
N ASN A 5 -29.37 7.80 4.12
CA ASN A 5 -28.00 8.23 3.90
C ASN A 5 -27.22 7.13 3.17
N VAL A 6 -26.44 7.53 2.18
CA VAL A 6 -25.52 6.64 1.45
C VAL A 6 -24.09 6.99 1.82
N TYR A 7 -23.38 6.04 2.41
CA TYR A 7 -21.93 6.14 2.67
C TYR A 7 -21.20 5.47 1.52
N ARG A 8 -20.44 6.27 0.75
CA ARG A 8 -19.76 5.80 -0.46
C ARG A 8 -18.51 4.98 -0.12
N SER A 9 -18.17 4.04 -1.00
CA SER A 9 -16.87 3.36 -1.00
C SER A 9 -15.74 4.35 -1.32
N ILE A 10 -14.52 4.02 -0.89
CA ILE A 10 -13.29 4.69 -1.31
C ILE A 10 -12.97 4.39 -2.78
N ILE A 11 -13.47 3.27 -3.31
CA ILE A 11 -13.29 2.87 -4.72
C ILE A 11 -14.40 3.48 -5.57
N ASP A 12 -14.04 4.13 -6.67
CA ASP A 12 -15.02 4.57 -7.66
C ASP A 12 -15.63 3.34 -8.36
N LYS A 13 -16.94 3.18 -8.20
CA LYS A 13 -17.66 2.08 -8.84
C LYS A 13 -17.55 2.05 -10.36
N ASN A 14 -17.21 3.18 -11.00
CA ASN A 14 -17.07 3.28 -12.45
C ASN A 14 -15.80 2.59 -12.95
N ILE A 15 -14.81 2.34 -12.08
CA ILE A 15 -13.59 1.58 -12.44
C ILE A 15 -13.91 0.20 -13.04
N LYS A 16 -15.07 -0.34 -12.72
CA LYS A 16 -15.54 -1.60 -13.28
C LYS A 16 -15.48 -1.63 -14.81
N LYS A 17 -15.63 -0.49 -15.50
CA LYS A 17 -15.59 -0.39 -16.96
C LYS A 17 -14.23 -0.75 -17.55
N GLU A 18 -13.17 -0.64 -16.75
CA GLU A 18 -11.81 -0.99 -17.16
C GLU A 18 -11.55 -2.51 -17.04
N PHE A 19 -12.45 -3.25 -16.38
CA PHE A 19 -12.26 -4.66 -16.12
C PHE A 19 -12.75 -5.52 -17.26
N LYS A 20 -11.97 -6.54 -17.62
CA LYS A 20 -12.35 -7.53 -18.61
C LYS A 20 -13.64 -8.24 -18.20
N ASP A 21 -14.49 -8.52 -19.18
CA ASP A 21 -15.75 -9.24 -18.96
C ASP A 21 -16.67 -8.62 -17.89
N SER A 22 -16.59 -7.29 -17.70
CA SER A 22 -17.37 -6.61 -16.67
C SER A 22 -18.78 -6.21 -17.08
N ASP A 23 -19.12 -6.25 -18.38
CA ASP A 23 -20.39 -5.73 -18.91
C ASP A 23 -21.62 -6.42 -18.33
N TRP A 24 -21.53 -7.74 -18.10
CA TRP A 24 -22.60 -8.52 -17.50
C TRP A 24 -22.65 -8.44 -15.97
N CYS A 25 -21.66 -7.81 -15.34
CA CYS A 25 -21.60 -7.68 -13.88
C CYS A 25 -22.36 -6.43 -13.40
N PRO A 26 -23.40 -6.57 -12.57
CA PRO A 26 -24.19 -5.42 -12.10
C PRO A 26 -23.43 -4.52 -11.13
N SER A 27 -22.40 -5.01 -10.43
CA SER A 27 -21.63 -4.26 -9.44
C SER A 27 -20.20 -4.79 -9.27
N LEU A 28 -19.32 -3.98 -8.66
CA LEU A 28 -17.96 -4.42 -8.27
C LEU A 28 -18.00 -5.59 -7.28
N MET A 29 -18.94 -5.59 -6.34
CA MET A 29 -19.08 -6.72 -5.40
C MET A 29 -19.44 -8.01 -6.14
N TYR A 30 -20.36 -7.94 -7.10
CA TYR A 30 -20.73 -9.09 -7.92
C TYR A 30 -19.53 -9.56 -8.75
N TYR A 31 -18.77 -8.64 -9.36
CA TYR A 31 -17.55 -8.95 -10.09
C TYR A 31 -16.54 -9.70 -9.21
N GLY A 32 -16.24 -9.15 -8.04
CA GLY A 32 -15.30 -9.77 -7.10
C GLY A 32 -15.70 -11.19 -6.68
N THR A 33 -16.99 -11.42 -6.41
CA THR A 33 -17.48 -12.74 -5.97
C THR A 33 -17.52 -13.78 -7.09
N ARG A 34 -17.49 -13.40 -8.37
CA ARG A 34 -17.59 -14.28 -9.51
C ARG A 34 -16.28 -14.50 -10.26
N GLN A 35 -15.45 -13.45 -10.34
CA GLN A 35 -14.20 -13.49 -11.10
C GLN A 35 -12.97 -13.75 -10.21
N CYS A 36 -13.02 -13.36 -8.92
CA CYS A 36 -11.91 -13.59 -8.04
C CYS A 36 -11.99 -14.96 -7.36
N LYS A 37 -10.87 -15.67 -7.34
CA LYS A 37 -10.75 -16.91 -6.56
C LYS A 37 -10.58 -16.59 -5.09
N ILE A 38 -11.00 -17.50 -4.20
CA ILE A 38 -10.94 -17.28 -2.74
C ILE A 38 -9.51 -17.12 -2.23
N ASP A 39 -8.54 -17.83 -2.76
CA ASP A 39 -7.12 -17.70 -2.45
C ASP A 39 -6.59 -16.32 -2.83
N GLY A 40 -6.96 -15.81 -4.01
CA GLY A 40 -6.62 -14.45 -4.42
C GLY A 40 -7.23 -13.37 -3.52
N LEU A 41 -8.48 -13.55 -3.07
CA LEU A 41 -9.12 -12.62 -2.14
C LEU A 41 -8.44 -12.64 -0.75
N ILE A 42 -8.01 -13.79 -0.27
CA ILE A 42 -7.25 -13.92 0.98
C ILE A 42 -5.88 -13.25 0.85
N ALA A 43 -5.17 -13.50 -0.25
CA ALA A 43 -3.89 -12.85 -0.54
C ALA A 43 -4.04 -11.31 -0.64
N ALA A 44 -5.09 -10.83 -1.32
CA ALA A 44 -5.40 -9.40 -1.38
C ALA A 44 -5.69 -8.81 0.01
N ALA A 45 -6.39 -9.53 0.89
CA ALA A 45 -6.64 -9.08 2.25
C ALA A 45 -5.33 -8.91 3.04
N TYR A 46 -4.35 -9.81 2.86
CA TYR A 46 -3.02 -9.68 3.43
C TYR A 46 -2.27 -8.45 2.87
N LEU A 47 -2.34 -8.22 1.56
CA LEU A 47 -1.75 -7.06 0.88
C LEU A 47 -2.27 -5.73 1.43
N PHE A 48 -3.57 -5.65 1.71
CA PHE A 48 -4.20 -4.48 2.33
C PHE A 48 -3.92 -4.33 3.83
N CYS A 49 -3.50 -5.42 4.50
CA CYS A 49 -3.18 -5.42 5.93
C CYS A 49 -1.86 -6.19 6.18
N PRO A 50 -0.72 -5.65 5.68
CA PRO A 50 0.55 -6.35 5.73
C PRO A 50 1.08 -6.47 7.15
N GLU A 51 2.03 -7.37 7.34
CA GLU A 51 2.86 -7.41 8.54
C GLU A 51 3.79 -6.20 8.57
N ILE A 52 3.85 -5.56 9.74
CA ILE A 52 4.76 -4.46 10.00
C ILE A 52 5.78 -4.92 11.03
N ILE A 53 7.05 -4.64 10.78
CA ILE A 53 8.14 -4.86 11.72
C ILE A 53 8.71 -3.53 12.19
N GLU A 54 9.05 -3.44 13.47
CA GLU A 54 9.78 -2.32 14.05
C GLU A 54 11.17 -2.77 14.45
N ILE A 55 12.22 -2.08 13.97
CA ILE A 55 13.62 -2.35 14.28
C ILE A 55 14.25 -1.06 14.77
N GLU A 56 14.64 -0.99 16.05
CA GLU A 56 15.19 0.23 16.69
C GLU A 56 14.39 1.50 16.38
N GLY A 57 13.06 1.41 16.43
CA GLY A 57 12.17 2.54 16.19
C GLY A 57 11.88 2.84 14.71
N HIS A 58 12.55 2.19 13.75
CA HIS A 58 12.22 2.27 12.33
C HIS A 58 11.12 1.29 11.98
N ILE A 59 10.19 1.70 11.11
CA ILE A 59 9.04 0.89 10.70
C ILE A 59 9.19 0.44 9.25
N PHE A 60 8.97 -0.87 9.04
CA PHE A 60 9.06 -1.47 7.72
C PHE A 60 7.88 -2.39 7.45
N ILE A 61 7.45 -2.47 6.21
CA ILE A 61 6.60 -3.56 5.73
C ILE A 61 7.47 -4.81 5.69
N LYS A 62 7.10 -5.83 6.44
CA LYS A 62 7.92 -7.04 6.64
C LYS A 62 8.28 -7.73 5.33
N GLU A 63 7.33 -7.80 4.39
CA GLU A 63 7.52 -8.42 3.08
C GLU A 63 8.58 -7.73 2.20
N PHE A 64 8.85 -6.45 2.45
CA PHE A 64 9.85 -5.70 1.70
C PHE A 64 11.25 -5.80 2.31
N CYS A 65 11.36 -6.41 3.49
CA CYS A 65 12.64 -6.60 4.17
C CYS A 65 13.34 -7.86 3.67
N ASN A 66 14.57 -7.70 3.19
CA ASN A 66 15.38 -8.82 2.70
C ASN A 66 16.43 -9.22 3.76
N PHE A 67 15.99 -9.85 4.85
CA PHE A 67 16.87 -10.43 5.87
C PHE A 67 16.27 -11.71 6.45
N LYS A 68 17.12 -12.54 7.07
CA LYS A 68 16.69 -13.72 7.82
C LYS A 68 16.45 -13.39 9.28
N GLU A 69 15.71 -14.25 9.95
CA GLU A 69 15.48 -14.14 11.40
C GLU A 69 16.82 -14.06 12.15
N GLY A 70 16.96 -13.03 12.98
CA GLY A 70 18.19 -12.73 13.74
C GLY A 70 19.16 -11.76 13.05
N GLU A 71 18.90 -11.35 11.80
CA GLU A 71 19.74 -10.41 11.03
C GLU A 71 19.15 -8.98 10.99
N GLU A 72 18.08 -8.70 11.75
CA GLU A 72 17.33 -7.44 11.71
C GLU A 72 18.22 -6.20 11.99
N ILE A 73 19.12 -6.32 12.97
CA ILE A 73 20.02 -5.22 13.34
C ILE A 73 21.11 -4.99 12.28
N GLU A 74 21.63 -6.06 11.69
CA GLU A 74 22.60 -5.96 10.58
C GLU A 74 21.95 -5.29 9.36
N PHE A 75 20.75 -5.72 8.99
CA PHE A 75 19.95 -5.09 7.93
C PHE A 75 19.78 -3.58 8.16
N LEU A 76 19.37 -3.17 9.36
CA LEU A 76 19.24 -1.74 9.69
C LEU A 76 20.58 -0.99 9.64
N ASN A 77 21.65 -1.60 10.15
CA ASN A 77 22.98 -0.99 10.11
C ASN A 77 23.48 -0.81 8.68
N ASP A 78 23.17 -1.73 7.79
CA ASP A 78 23.51 -1.59 6.37
C ASP A 78 22.77 -0.41 5.73
N LEU A 79 21.49 -0.23 5.99
CA LEU A 79 20.73 0.94 5.52
C LEU A 79 21.33 2.25 6.07
N LYS A 80 21.71 2.30 7.36
CA LYS A 80 22.34 3.46 8.00
C LYS A 80 23.69 3.87 7.39
N ARG A 81 24.32 3.00 6.59
CA ARG A 81 25.55 3.36 5.82
C ARG A 81 25.25 4.23 4.62
N TYR A 82 24.03 4.13 4.06
CA TYR A 82 23.64 4.84 2.84
C TYR A 82 22.74 6.04 3.12
N TYR A 83 21.97 5.99 4.20
CA TYR A 83 20.97 7.01 4.53
C TYR A 83 21.21 7.60 5.93
N ASN A 84 21.11 8.94 6.04
CA ASN A 84 21.48 9.67 7.26
C ASN A 84 20.31 10.02 8.16
N ASN A 85 19.09 9.83 7.71
CA ASN A 85 17.88 10.15 8.47
C ASN A 85 16.87 9.01 8.42
N LYS A 86 15.99 8.99 9.39
CA LYS A 86 14.99 7.95 9.58
C LYS A 86 14.05 7.82 8.40
N LYS A 87 13.56 8.94 7.88
CA LYS A 87 12.64 8.98 6.74
C LYS A 87 13.23 8.27 5.53
N ASP A 88 14.45 8.61 5.13
CA ASP A 88 15.10 8.01 3.98
C ASP A 88 15.38 6.52 4.17
N ILE A 89 15.74 6.10 5.39
CA ILE A 89 15.91 4.68 5.74
C ILE A 89 14.59 3.92 5.56
N GLU A 90 13.50 4.43 6.09
CA GLU A 90 12.19 3.79 5.97
C GLU A 90 11.68 3.80 4.53
N MET A 91 11.80 4.91 3.81
CA MET A 91 11.40 5.02 2.41
C MET A 91 12.21 4.09 1.49
N SER A 92 13.51 3.88 1.77
CA SER A 92 14.35 2.99 0.96
C SER A 92 13.90 1.54 0.93
N VAL A 93 13.13 1.12 1.94
CA VAL A 93 12.56 -0.23 2.04
C VAL A 93 11.08 -0.24 1.69
N ASN A 94 10.34 0.78 2.15
CA ASN A 94 8.88 0.81 2.07
C ASN A 94 8.33 1.41 0.77
N SER A 95 9.19 1.91 -0.12
CA SER A 95 8.74 2.42 -1.42
C SER A 95 8.60 1.28 -2.42
N TRP A 96 7.49 1.28 -3.17
CA TRP A 96 7.19 0.23 -4.12
C TRP A 96 6.37 0.76 -5.30
N SER A 97 6.71 0.36 -6.52
CA SER A 97 5.90 0.65 -7.70
C SER A 97 4.58 -0.09 -7.64
N ILE A 98 3.45 0.63 -7.80
CA ILE A 98 2.12 0.01 -7.76
C ILE A 98 1.93 -0.97 -8.92
N GLY A 99 2.54 -0.72 -10.08
CA GLY A 99 2.49 -1.63 -11.22
C GLY A 99 3.10 -3.00 -10.92
N GLU A 100 4.10 -3.08 -10.04
CA GLU A 100 4.75 -4.35 -9.69
C GLU A 100 3.85 -5.30 -8.89
N PHE A 101 2.76 -4.84 -8.28
CA PHE A 101 1.76 -5.72 -7.69
C PHE A 101 0.98 -6.54 -8.72
N PHE A 102 1.07 -6.18 -10.01
CA PHE A 102 0.29 -6.76 -11.10
C PHE A 102 1.11 -7.48 -12.17
N LEU A 103 2.30 -7.97 -11.83
CA LEU A 103 3.21 -8.65 -12.78
C LEU A 103 2.54 -9.83 -13.54
N GLY A 104 1.44 -10.36 -13.03
CA GLY A 104 0.63 -11.40 -13.67
C GLY A 104 -0.46 -10.90 -14.61
N ASP A 105 -0.71 -9.57 -14.69
CA ASP A 105 -1.77 -8.97 -15.51
C ASP A 105 -1.23 -7.76 -16.28
N ILE A 106 -0.53 -8.04 -17.38
CA ILE A 106 0.14 -7.04 -18.21
C ILE A 106 -0.86 -6.01 -18.80
N GLU A 107 -2.12 -6.41 -19.07
CA GLU A 107 -3.12 -5.51 -19.65
C GLU A 107 -3.56 -4.42 -18.67
N LEU A 108 -3.62 -4.72 -17.38
CA LEU A 108 -4.03 -3.77 -16.33
C LEU A 108 -2.84 -3.03 -15.71
N MET A 109 -1.64 -3.56 -15.84
CA MET A 109 -0.39 -3.00 -15.29
C MET A 109 -0.08 -1.59 -15.81
N ASP A 110 -0.52 -1.27 -17.04
CA ASP A 110 -0.34 0.04 -17.67
C ASP A 110 -1.61 0.91 -17.61
N ASN A 111 -2.69 0.43 -17.00
CA ASN A 111 -3.94 1.20 -16.89
C ASN A 111 -3.88 2.14 -15.69
N GLU A 112 -3.61 3.43 -15.93
CA GLU A 112 -3.48 4.45 -14.90
C GLU A 112 -4.71 4.57 -13.99
N ASN A 113 -5.92 4.37 -14.51
CA ASN A 113 -7.15 4.42 -13.71
C ASN A 113 -7.18 3.28 -12.70
N VAL A 114 -6.85 2.06 -13.15
CA VAL A 114 -6.81 0.87 -12.30
C VAL A 114 -5.71 0.99 -11.25
N LEU A 115 -4.50 1.38 -11.65
CA LEU A 115 -3.39 1.58 -10.73
C LEU A 115 -3.72 2.65 -9.67
N THR A 116 -4.33 3.76 -10.09
CA THR A 116 -4.75 4.83 -9.17
C THR A 116 -5.78 4.35 -8.16
N GLU A 117 -6.82 3.64 -8.58
CA GLU A 117 -7.87 3.13 -7.67
C GLU A 117 -7.31 2.06 -6.72
N PHE A 118 -6.45 1.19 -7.20
CA PHE A 118 -5.77 0.21 -6.35
C PHE A 118 -4.85 0.89 -5.33
N GLY A 119 -4.05 1.85 -5.76
CA GLY A 119 -3.18 2.63 -4.88
C GLY A 119 -3.94 3.39 -3.80
N LYS A 120 -5.10 3.98 -4.12
CA LYS A 120 -6.01 4.59 -3.13
C LYS A 120 -6.46 3.59 -2.06
N ALA A 121 -6.76 2.35 -2.48
CA ALA A 121 -7.12 1.30 -1.53
C ALA A 121 -5.95 0.95 -0.61
N LEU A 122 -4.74 0.76 -1.16
CA LEU A 122 -3.54 0.51 -0.36
C LEU A 122 -3.31 1.64 0.66
N VAL A 123 -3.29 2.90 0.21
CA VAL A 123 -3.11 4.07 1.09
C VAL A 123 -4.16 4.09 2.20
N TYR A 124 -5.42 3.83 1.89
CA TYR A 124 -6.50 3.82 2.87
C TYR A 124 -6.29 2.75 3.94
N PHE A 125 -6.01 1.51 3.54
CA PHE A 125 -5.86 0.40 4.48
C PHE A 125 -4.55 0.48 5.27
N TRP A 126 -3.44 0.83 4.63
CA TRP A 126 -2.15 0.97 5.30
C TRP A 126 -2.16 2.12 6.33
N LYS A 127 -2.78 3.27 6.00
CA LYS A 127 -3.00 4.36 6.99
C LYS A 127 -3.75 3.87 8.23
N ARG A 128 -4.78 3.06 8.04
CA ARG A 128 -5.53 2.49 9.14
C ARG A 128 -4.68 1.50 9.94
N ARG A 129 -3.95 0.63 9.25
CA ARG A 129 -3.09 -0.36 9.89
C ARG A 129 -2.00 0.29 10.75
N VAL A 130 -1.25 1.24 10.21
CA VAL A 130 -0.21 1.92 10.99
C VAL A 130 -0.79 2.76 12.12
N LYS A 131 -1.96 3.37 11.94
CA LYS A 131 -2.64 4.10 13.03
C LYS A 131 -3.13 3.20 14.15
N GLU A 132 -3.56 1.99 13.83
CA GLU A 132 -3.94 0.97 14.82
C GLU A 132 -2.73 0.51 15.64
N LEU A 133 -1.62 0.20 14.97
CA LEU A 133 -0.40 -0.31 15.59
C LEU A 133 0.37 0.76 16.36
N PHE A 134 0.41 1.99 15.83
CA PHE A 134 1.22 3.09 16.32
C PHE A 134 0.39 4.38 16.52
N PRO A 135 -0.60 4.38 17.43
CA PRO A 135 -1.58 5.47 17.55
C PRO A 135 -0.97 6.84 17.87
N ASN A 136 0.22 6.87 18.48
CA ASN A 136 0.91 8.08 18.93
C ASN A 136 2.05 8.51 18.02
N ARG A 137 2.29 7.82 16.91
CA ARG A 137 3.35 8.15 15.95
C ARG A 137 2.75 8.83 14.72
N ASN A 138 3.52 9.74 14.12
CA ASN A 138 3.13 10.43 12.89
C ASN A 138 3.65 9.67 11.66
N ILE A 139 2.98 8.54 11.34
CA ILE A 139 3.35 7.72 10.20
C ILE A 139 2.56 8.18 8.97
N ILE A 140 3.29 8.58 7.96
CA ILE A 140 2.76 8.98 6.67
C ILE A 140 2.70 7.75 5.76
N VAL A 141 1.57 7.59 5.07
CA VAL A 141 1.44 6.66 3.95
C VAL A 141 0.96 7.49 2.77
N GLU A 142 1.72 7.52 1.72
CA GLU A 142 1.40 8.34 0.55
C GLU A 142 1.64 7.60 -0.76
N MET A 143 0.98 8.09 -1.80
CA MET A 143 1.12 7.62 -3.17
C MET A 143 1.47 8.82 -4.05
N GLY A 144 2.42 8.63 -4.95
CA GLY A 144 2.89 9.66 -5.88
C GLY A 144 3.69 9.07 -7.02
N MET A 145 4.07 9.92 -7.97
CA MET A 145 4.92 9.52 -9.06
C MET A 145 6.38 9.42 -8.59
N GLU A 146 7.03 8.32 -8.93
CA GLU A 146 8.48 8.11 -8.76
C GLU A 146 8.99 8.35 -7.32
N LEU A 147 8.17 8.00 -6.31
CA LEU A 147 8.56 8.16 -4.92
C LEU A 147 9.82 7.36 -4.62
N PHE A 148 10.82 8.04 -4.05
CA PHE A 148 12.12 7.47 -3.68
C PHE A 148 12.84 6.74 -4.82
N GLY A 149 12.61 7.18 -6.08
CA GLY A 149 13.25 6.61 -7.27
C GLY A 149 12.54 5.37 -7.85
N GLU A 150 11.38 5.00 -7.32
CA GLU A 150 10.54 3.94 -7.87
C GLU A 150 9.97 4.32 -9.23
N PHE A 151 9.71 3.33 -10.08
CA PHE A 151 9.17 3.59 -11.42
C PHE A 151 7.65 3.84 -11.38
N GLY A 152 7.20 4.94 -12.01
CA GLY A 152 5.80 5.27 -12.22
C GLY A 152 5.05 5.61 -10.94
N LEU A 153 3.77 5.24 -10.89
CA LEU A 153 2.94 5.45 -9.69
C LEU A 153 3.41 4.50 -8.58
N SER A 154 3.81 5.06 -7.46
CA SER A 154 4.40 4.34 -6.34
C SER A 154 3.76 4.70 -5.02
N ILE A 155 3.92 3.83 -4.02
CA ILE A 155 3.44 3.99 -2.65
C ILE A 155 4.62 3.88 -1.70
N THR A 156 4.56 4.60 -0.59
CA THR A 156 5.55 4.50 0.49
C THR A 156 4.92 4.70 1.86
N LEU A 157 5.63 4.31 2.90
CA LEU A 157 5.33 4.70 4.28
C LEU A 157 6.61 5.06 5.03
N TYR A 158 6.51 6.05 5.90
CA TYR A 158 7.61 6.50 6.75
C TYR A 158 7.07 7.27 7.96
N GLU A 159 7.85 7.36 9.02
CA GLU A 159 7.54 8.25 10.15
C GLU A 159 8.12 9.63 9.89
N GLU A 160 7.26 10.64 9.96
CA GLU A 160 7.68 12.03 9.94
C GLU A 160 8.00 12.48 11.36
N GLU A 161 9.27 12.76 11.62
CA GLU A 161 9.71 13.31 12.91
C GLU A 161 9.09 14.71 13.07
N ASN A 162 8.40 14.94 14.20
CA ASN A 162 7.94 16.27 14.54
C ASN A 162 9.17 17.16 14.70
N GLU A 163 9.33 18.18 13.87
CA GLU A 163 10.29 19.25 14.12
C GLU A 163 9.96 19.86 15.49
N ILE A 164 10.72 19.47 16.50
CA ILE A 164 10.69 20.17 17.77
C ILE A 164 11.34 21.53 17.47
N PHE A 165 10.51 22.54 17.22
CA PHE A 165 10.99 23.92 17.21
C PHE A 165 11.68 24.20 18.54
N ARG A 166 13.02 24.21 18.53
CA ARG A 166 13.87 24.65 19.61
C ARG A 166 14.00 26.16 19.60
#